data_c3003783ff7e99a057b2c2b14c9877b6
#
_entry.id   c3003783ff7e99a057b2c2b14c9877b6
#
_cell.length_a   1.000
_cell.length_b   1.000
_cell.length_c   1.000
_cell.angle_alpha   90.00
_cell.angle_beta   90.00
_cell.angle_gamma   90.00
#
_symmetry.space_group_name_H-M   'P 1'
#
loop_
_entity.id
_entity.type
_entity.pdbx_description
1 polymer ?
#
loop_
_entity_poly.entity_id
_entity_poly.type
_entity_poly.pdbx_seq_one_letter_code
_entity_poly.pdbx_strand_id
1 'polypeptide(L)'
;LVVGLGGLGSPAAQYLAAAGVGTVGLMDHDVVSPSNFNRQILYRPGDINLSKVKLAQEQLSRFNPEIEVLAFDQRLSEESAASVIMRFDVVLDCLDNLQDRLALNQICLDTRTSFIHGGAIRFFGQMTTIIPFEGPCLRCFSPGSSFACDCARMGVLGPVPGVIGVLQAMEAIKYLSGAGQEIGRA
;
A
#
# COMPACT_ATOMS: atom_id res chain seq x y z
N LEU A 1 6.89 3.63 -2.85
CA LEU A 1 6.60 3.50 -1.41
C LEU A 1 5.33 2.69 -1.21
N VAL A 2 5.36 1.67 -0.36
CA VAL A 2 4.18 0.91 0.09
C VAL A 2 3.77 1.42 1.47
N VAL A 3 2.56 1.95 1.60
CA VAL A 3 2.02 2.48 2.86
C VAL A 3 0.98 1.51 3.40
N GLY A 4 1.29 0.86 4.51
CA GLY A 4 0.54 -0.26 5.09
C GLY A 4 1.05 -1.62 4.61
N LEU A 5 1.49 -2.48 5.53
CA LEU A 5 2.01 -3.82 5.24
C LEU A 5 1.05 -4.92 5.71
N GLY A 6 -0.25 -4.65 5.55
CA GLY A 6 -1.33 -5.58 5.82
C GLY A 6 -1.57 -6.57 4.68
N GLY A 7 -2.83 -6.98 4.49
CA GLY A 7 -3.21 -7.95 3.46
C GLY A 7 -3.02 -7.48 2.02
N LEU A 8 -3.02 -6.16 1.77
CA LEU A 8 -2.71 -5.56 0.47
C LEU A 8 -1.19 -5.37 0.30
N GLY A 9 -0.55 -4.69 1.25
CA GLY A 9 0.84 -4.26 1.12
C GLY A 9 1.85 -5.41 1.20
N SER A 10 1.57 -6.47 1.95
CA SER A 10 2.47 -7.63 2.02
C SER A 10 2.72 -8.25 0.64
N PRO A 11 1.70 -8.67 -0.14
CA PRO A 11 1.93 -9.21 -1.48
C PRO A 11 2.41 -8.14 -2.46
N ALA A 12 1.94 -6.89 -2.35
CA ALA A 12 2.40 -5.82 -3.22
C ALA A 12 3.93 -5.62 -3.10
N ALA A 13 4.45 -5.52 -1.88
CA ALA A 13 5.88 -5.36 -1.63
C ALA A 13 6.71 -6.55 -2.14
N GLN A 14 6.19 -7.78 -1.99
CA GLN A 14 6.87 -8.98 -2.51
C GLN A 14 6.99 -8.94 -4.03
N TYR A 15 5.93 -8.57 -4.75
CA TYR A 15 5.97 -8.51 -6.22
C TYR A 15 6.80 -7.34 -6.75
N LEU A 16 6.84 -6.19 -6.06
CA LEU A 16 7.75 -5.10 -6.40
C LEU A 16 9.21 -5.52 -6.25
N ALA A 17 9.55 -6.22 -5.16
CA ALA A 17 10.89 -6.76 -4.96
C ALA A 17 11.25 -7.84 -5.99
N ALA A 18 10.30 -8.73 -6.34
CA ALA A 18 10.50 -9.76 -7.36
C ALA A 18 10.72 -9.17 -8.76
N ALA A 19 10.05 -8.07 -9.07
CA ALA A 19 10.21 -7.36 -10.35
C ALA A 19 11.51 -6.54 -10.43
N GLY A 20 12.27 -6.42 -9.35
CA GLY A 20 13.53 -5.68 -9.35
C GLY A 20 13.35 -4.15 -9.34
N VAL A 21 12.28 -3.64 -8.70
CA VAL A 21 12.14 -2.19 -8.49
C VAL A 21 13.31 -1.73 -7.62
N GLY A 22 14.11 -0.79 -8.14
CA GLY A 22 15.42 -0.44 -7.58
C GLY A 22 15.40 -0.02 -6.10
N THR A 23 14.40 0.80 -5.70
CA THR A 23 14.20 1.17 -4.28
C THR A 23 12.75 0.93 -3.88
N VAL A 24 12.53 0.10 -2.87
CA VAL A 24 11.21 -0.19 -2.29
C VAL A 24 11.14 0.39 -0.88
N GLY A 25 10.37 1.46 -0.69
CA GLY A 25 10.05 2.00 0.63
C GLY A 25 8.87 1.26 1.26
N LEU A 26 8.97 0.95 2.55
CA LEU A 26 7.95 0.29 3.34
C LEU A 26 7.58 1.17 4.53
N MET A 27 6.31 1.53 4.70
CA MET A 27 5.84 2.32 5.83
C MET A 27 4.71 1.58 6.56
N ASP A 28 4.93 1.25 7.82
CA ASP A 28 3.94 0.66 8.72
C ASP A 28 4.41 0.86 10.17
N HIS A 29 3.48 1.00 11.11
CA HIS A 29 3.80 1.16 12.54
C HIS A 29 3.32 -0.01 13.39
N ASP A 30 2.66 -0.99 12.76
CA ASP A 30 2.06 -2.11 13.46
C ASP A 30 3.07 -3.21 13.80
N VAL A 31 2.68 -4.01 14.77
CA VAL A 31 3.31 -5.30 15.05
C VAL A 31 2.44 -6.45 14.52
N VAL A 32 3.07 -7.59 14.32
CA VAL A 32 2.36 -8.81 13.89
C VAL A 32 1.46 -9.32 15.00
N SER A 33 0.23 -9.66 14.66
CA SER A 33 -0.73 -10.28 15.59
C SER A 33 -1.35 -11.55 15.00
N PRO A 34 -1.88 -12.48 15.83
CA PRO A 34 -2.49 -13.71 15.34
C PRO A 34 -3.62 -13.51 14.34
N SER A 35 -4.39 -12.42 14.47
CA SER A 35 -5.49 -12.05 13.57
C SER A 35 -5.04 -11.67 12.16
N ASN A 36 -3.74 -11.54 11.93
CA ASN A 36 -3.18 -11.17 10.63
C ASN A 36 -3.00 -12.35 9.69
N PHE A 37 -2.79 -13.56 10.21
CA PHE A 37 -2.33 -14.73 9.43
C PHE A 37 -3.32 -15.21 8.37
N ASN A 38 -4.60 -14.86 8.47
CA ASN A 38 -5.59 -15.22 7.46
C ASN A 38 -5.43 -14.47 6.12
N ARG A 39 -4.61 -13.40 6.09
CA ARG A 39 -4.42 -12.55 4.89
C ARG A 39 -3.03 -11.93 4.72
N GLN A 40 -2.20 -11.91 5.74
CA GLN A 40 -0.84 -11.33 5.71
C GLN A 40 0.19 -12.44 5.65
N ILE A 41 0.35 -13.03 4.46
CA ILE A 41 1.16 -14.24 4.22
C ILE A 41 2.67 -14.02 4.34
N LEU A 42 3.12 -12.79 4.47
CA LEU A 42 4.51 -12.43 4.69
C LEU A 42 4.98 -12.84 6.10
N TYR A 43 4.08 -12.88 7.08
CA TYR A 43 4.41 -13.11 8.49
C TYR A 43 4.08 -14.53 8.94
N ARG A 44 4.79 -14.98 9.98
CA ARG A 44 4.70 -16.33 10.55
C ARG A 44 4.34 -16.28 12.05
N PRO A 45 3.85 -17.37 12.65
CA PRO A 45 3.55 -17.40 14.09
C PRO A 45 4.71 -17.00 15.01
N GLY A 46 5.96 -17.24 14.59
CA GLY A 46 7.14 -16.81 15.35
C GLY A 46 7.40 -15.30 15.33
N ASP A 47 6.70 -14.56 14.49
CA ASP A 47 6.88 -13.10 14.32
C ASP A 47 5.93 -12.27 15.21
N ILE A 48 5.09 -12.91 16.02
CA ILE A 48 4.11 -12.21 16.88
C ILE A 48 4.82 -11.17 17.74
N ASN A 49 4.25 -9.96 17.82
CA ASN A 49 4.74 -8.78 18.52
C ASN A 49 6.01 -8.14 17.91
N LEU A 50 6.52 -8.63 16.77
CA LEU A 50 7.61 -7.97 16.06
C LEU A 50 7.08 -6.94 15.07
N SER A 51 7.88 -5.91 14.78
CA SER A 51 7.55 -4.84 13.84
C SER A 51 7.35 -5.39 12.42
N LYS A 52 6.20 -5.14 11.80
CA LYS A 52 5.88 -5.58 10.44
C LYS A 52 6.88 -5.05 9.42
N VAL A 53 7.20 -3.76 9.51
CA VAL A 53 8.07 -3.12 8.53
C VAL A 53 9.52 -3.65 8.60
N LYS A 54 10.04 -3.94 9.79
CA LYS A 54 11.39 -4.52 9.95
C LYS A 54 11.47 -5.94 9.43
N LEU A 55 10.47 -6.76 9.73
CA LEU A 55 10.37 -8.11 9.19
C LEU A 55 10.26 -8.11 7.67
N ALA A 56 9.43 -7.24 7.12
CA ALA A 56 9.28 -7.11 5.68
C ALA A 56 10.59 -6.67 5.02
N GLN A 57 11.29 -5.68 5.59
CA GLN A 57 12.60 -5.25 5.09
C GLN A 57 13.59 -6.40 5.06
N GLU A 58 13.72 -7.14 6.16
CA GLU A 58 14.65 -8.28 6.24
C GLU A 58 14.33 -9.35 5.20
N GLN A 59 13.06 -9.72 5.07
CA GLN A 59 12.64 -10.77 4.13
C GLN A 59 12.83 -10.35 2.67
N LEU A 60 12.47 -9.11 2.31
CA LEU A 60 12.60 -8.62 0.94
C LEU A 60 14.06 -8.41 0.54
N SER A 61 14.91 -7.91 1.44
CA SER A 61 16.36 -7.77 1.19
C SER A 61 17.06 -9.12 1.01
N ARG A 62 16.58 -10.15 1.70
CA ARG A 62 17.07 -11.53 1.48
C ARG A 62 16.56 -12.13 0.18
N PHE A 63 15.32 -11.82 -0.18
CA PHE A 63 14.69 -12.34 -1.39
C PHE A 63 15.34 -11.76 -2.66
N ASN A 64 15.59 -10.45 -2.67
CA ASN A 64 16.29 -9.79 -3.77
C ASN A 64 17.36 -8.84 -3.23
N PRO A 65 18.63 -9.24 -3.19
CA PRO A 65 19.72 -8.42 -2.68
C PRO A 65 20.15 -7.29 -3.65
N GLU A 66 19.62 -7.25 -4.87
CA GLU A 66 19.94 -6.23 -5.86
C GLU A 66 19.11 -4.95 -5.69
N ILE A 67 18.08 -4.96 -4.86
CA ILE A 67 17.23 -3.80 -4.58
C ILE A 67 17.54 -3.19 -3.23
N GLU A 68 17.27 -1.89 -3.09
CA GLU A 68 17.29 -1.20 -1.81
C GLU A 68 15.91 -1.28 -1.15
N VAL A 69 15.84 -1.75 0.11
CA VAL A 69 14.59 -1.79 0.89
C VAL A 69 14.71 -0.86 2.08
N LEU A 70 13.91 0.21 2.09
CA LEU A 70 13.89 1.24 3.15
C LEU A 70 12.69 1.02 4.08
N ALA A 71 12.91 0.90 5.37
CA ALA A 71 11.87 0.72 6.38
C ALA A 71 11.59 2.01 7.15
N PHE A 72 10.32 2.41 7.21
CA PHE A 72 9.82 3.56 7.97
C PHE A 72 8.84 3.04 9.02
N ASP A 73 9.35 2.79 10.23
CA ASP A 73 8.56 2.31 11.38
C ASP A 73 7.82 3.49 12.04
N GLN A 74 6.79 3.97 11.37
CA GLN A 74 6.04 5.15 11.79
C GLN A 74 4.63 5.17 11.21
N ARG A 75 3.75 5.93 11.87
CA ARG A 75 2.43 6.27 11.35
C ARG A 75 2.52 7.29 10.23
N LEU A 76 1.53 7.24 9.33
CA LEU A 76 1.29 8.32 8.39
C LEU A 76 0.85 9.56 9.19
N SER A 77 1.77 10.49 9.45
CA SER A 77 1.45 11.81 9.99
C SER A 77 1.82 12.88 8.97
N GLU A 78 1.05 13.96 8.90
CA GLU A 78 1.17 14.96 7.82
C GLU A 78 2.61 15.50 7.65
N GLU A 79 3.29 15.81 8.76
CA GLU A 79 4.62 16.43 8.71
C GLU A 79 5.76 15.49 8.26
N SER A 80 5.76 14.24 8.72
CA SER A 80 6.82 13.28 8.39
C SER A 80 6.56 12.54 7.08
N ALA A 81 5.30 12.32 6.75
CA ALA A 81 4.93 11.56 5.57
C ALA A 81 5.23 12.28 4.27
N ALA A 82 5.01 13.59 4.17
CA ALA A 82 5.30 14.35 2.97
C ALA A 82 6.78 14.27 2.57
N SER A 83 7.68 14.40 3.54
CA SER A 83 9.12 14.32 3.30
C SER A 83 9.58 12.94 2.84
N VAL A 84 8.91 11.87 3.31
CA VAL A 84 9.18 10.50 2.85
C VAL A 84 8.59 10.27 1.47
N ILE A 85 7.31 10.67 1.25
CA ILE A 85 6.58 10.46 0.00
C ILE A 85 7.31 11.10 -1.19
N MET A 86 7.81 12.32 -1.04
CA MET A 86 8.56 13.02 -2.09
C MET A 86 9.85 12.32 -2.56
N ARG A 87 10.32 11.30 -1.86
CA ARG A 87 11.50 10.51 -2.23
C ARG A 87 11.18 9.37 -3.20
N PHE A 88 9.90 9.15 -3.50
CA PHE A 88 9.43 8.01 -4.30
C PHE A 88 8.61 8.49 -5.50
N ASP A 89 8.75 7.80 -6.61
CA ASP A 89 8.05 8.11 -7.86
C ASP A 89 6.56 7.76 -7.79
N VAL A 90 6.21 6.75 -6.98
CA VAL A 90 4.83 6.28 -6.83
C VAL A 90 4.59 5.72 -5.42
N VAL A 91 3.36 5.90 -4.93
CA VAL A 91 2.91 5.38 -3.64
C VAL A 91 1.81 4.34 -3.83
N LEU A 92 1.87 3.23 -3.10
CA LEU A 92 0.79 2.27 -3.01
C LEU A 92 0.03 2.50 -1.70
N ASP A 93 -1.24 2.87 -1.81
CA ASP A 93 -2.17 2.98 -0.67
C ASP A 93 -2.70 1.59 -0.32
N CYS A 94 -2.10 0.99 0.70
CA CYS A 94 -2.47 -0.30 1.25
C CYS A 94 -3.06 -0.19 2.67
N LEU A 95 -3.54 0.99 3.03
CA LEU A 95 -4.15 1.31 4.31
C LEU A 95 -5.52 0.62 4.45
N ASP A 96 -6.02 0.51 5.67
CA ASP A 96 -7.28 -0.18 5.99
C ASP A 96 -8.38 0.73 6.54
N ASN A 97 -8.10 2.02 6.75
CA ASN A 97 -9.06 2.98 7.22
C ASN A 97 -9.17 4.21 6.32
N LEU A 98 -10.36 4.78 6.24
CA LEU A 98 -10.67 5.90 5.34
C LEU A 98 -9.94 7.19 5.74
N GLN A 99 -9.75 7.45 7.02
CA GLN A 99 -9.12 8.67 7.50
C GLN A 99 -7.68 8.80 7.01
N ASP A 100 -6.88 7.75 7.21
CA ASP A 100 -5.48 7.72 6.76
C ASP A 100 -5.37 7.72 5.23
N ARG A 101 -6.31 7.07 4.52
CA ARG A 101 -6.39 7.12 3.06
C ARG A 101 -6.64 8.52 2.52
N LEU A 102 -7.55 9.26 3.15
CA LEU A 102 -7.83 10.65 2.76
C LEU A 102 -6.66 11.58 3.10
N ALA A 103 -5.95 11.33 4.21
CA ALA A 103 -4.72 12.04 4.55
C ALA A 103 -3.63 11.76 3.50
N LEU A 104 -3.41 10.48 3.16
CA LEU A 104 -2.46 10.08 2.12
C LEU A 104 -2.80 10.72 0.77
N ASN A 105 -4.09 10.70 0.36
CA ASN A 105 -4.55 11.35 -0.86
C ASN A 105 -4.19 12.84 -0.86
N GLN A 106 -4.43 13.55 0.25
CA GLN A 106 -4.09 14.96 0.33
C GLN A 106 -2.58 15.20 0.19
N ILE A 107 -1.76 14.43 0.92
CA ILE A 107 -0.30 14.52 0.85
C ILE A 107 0.19 14.25 -0.58
N CYS A 108 -0.32 13.22 -1.24
CA CYS A 108 0.07 12.89 -2.61
C CYS A 108 -0.34 13.99 -3.61
N LEU A 109 -1.49 14.65 -3.41
CA LEU A 109 -1.87 15.80 -4.22
C LEU A 109 -0.93 16.99 -4.00
N ASP A 110 -0.61 17.31 -2.75
CA ASP A 110 0.23 18.46 -2.39
C ASP A 110 1.69 18.26 -2.85
N THR A 111 2.20 17.03 -2.78
CA THR A 111 3.54 16.66 -3.24
C THR A 111 3.61 16.34 -4.73
N ARG A 112 2.47 16.31 -5.42
CA ARG A 112 2.35 15.87 -6.83
C ARG A 112 2.89 14.46 -7.08
N THR A 113 2.79 13.59 -6.10
CA THR A 113 3.22 12.19 -6.21
C THR A 113 2.03 11.32 -6.61
N SER A 114 2.16 10.57 -7.69
CA SER A 114 1.13 9.61 -8.12
C SER A 114 0.96 8.49 -7.11
N PHE A 115 -0.27 8.01 -6.94
CA PHE A 115 -0.50 6.88 -6.05
C PHE A 115 -1.55 5.91 -6.58
N ILE A 116 -1.41 4.67 -6.16
CA ILE A 116 -2.27 3.56 -6.55
C ILE A 116 -3.07 3.15 -5.32
N HIS A 117 -4.36 3.57 -5.31
CA HIS A 117 -5.30 3.21 -4.26
C HIS A 117 -5.73 1.75 -4.39
N GLY A 118 -5.73 1.02 -3.27
CA GLY A 118 -6.29 -0.32 -3.15
C GLY A 118 -7.21 -0.44 -1.95
N GLY A 119 -8.33 -1.14 -2.10
CA GLY A 119 -9.29 -1.38 -1.04
C GLY A 119 -9.88 -2.78 -1.13
N ALA A 120 -10.11 -3.42 0.03
CA ALA A 120 -10.73 -4.75 0.10
C ALA A 120 -11.68 -4.83 1.30
N ILE A 121 -12.87 -5.35 1.06
CA ILE A 121 -13.90 -5.57 2.08
C ILE A 121 -14.75 -6.79 1.72
N ARG A 122 -14.95 -7.71 2.65
CA ARG A 122 -15.70 -8.97 2.42
C ARG A 122 -15.16 -9.73 1.20
N PHE A 123 -15.93 -9.77 0.11
CA PHE A 123 -15.60 -10.40 -1.18
C PHE A 123 -15.26 -9.39 -2.27
N PHE A 124 -15.27 -8.09 -1.95
CA PHE A 124 -15.08 -7.01 -2.91
C PHE A 124 -13.71 -6.39 -2.77
N GLY A 125 -13.11 -6.09 -3.91
CA GLY A 125 -11.89 -5.30 -4.00
C GLY A 125 -12.07 -4.16 -5.00
N GLN A 126 -11.33 -3.09 -4.78
CA GLN A 126 -11.26 -1.96 -5.70
C GLN A 126 -9.82 -1.48 -5.82
N MET A 127 -9.50 -0.93 -6.98
CA MET A 127 -8.20 -0.33 -7.24
C MET A 127 -8.35 0.79 -8.27
N THR A 128 -7.56 1.84 -8.14
CA THR A 128 -7.42 2.88 -9.15
C THR A 128 -6.07 3.58 -9.02
N THR A 129 -5.50 3.99 -10.14
CA THR A 129 -4.34 4.85 -10.18
C THR A 129 -4.79 6.30 -10.19
N ILE A 130 -4.21 7.11 -9.32
CA ILE A 130 -4.50 8.54 -9.19
C ILE A 130 -3.23 9.32 -9.52
N ILE A 131 -3.29 10.05 -10.63
CA ILE A 131 -2.26 10.98 -11.05
C ILE A 131 -2.73 12.37 -10.65
N PRO A 132 -2.00 13.10 -9.80
CA PRO A 132 -2.42 14.41 -9.31
C PRO A 132 -2.75 15.37 -10.46
N PHE A 133 -3.94 15.95 -10.41
CA PHE A 133 -4.47 16.94 -11.38
C PHE A 133 -4.77 16.40 -12.79
N GLU A 134 -4.65 15.08 -13.05
CA GLU A 134 -5.01 14.48 -14.34
C GLU A 134 -6.36 13.73 -14.32
N GLY A 135 -7.09 13.78 -13.21
CA GLY A 135 -8.36 13.09 -13.08
C GLY A 135 -8.95 13.20 -11.66
N PRO A 136 -9.96 12.40 -11.34
CA PRO A 136 -10.57 12.42 -10.02
C PRO A 136 -9.62 11.83 -8.98
N CYS A 137 -9.49 12.49 -7.83
CA CYS A 137 -8.77 11.96 -6.68
C CYS A 137 -9.68 11.06 -5.82
N LEU A 138 -9.11 10.42 -4.80
CA LEU A 138 -9.87 9.51 -3.92
C LEU A 138 -11.09 10.20 -3.27
N ARG A 139 -10.98 11.47 -2.95
CA ARG A 139 -12.10 12.26 -2.38
C ARG A 139 -13.25 12.43 -3.36
N CYS A 140 -12.99 12.45 -4.66
CA CYS A 140 -14.03 12.51 -5.69
C CYS A 140 -14.82 11.19 -5.80
N PHE A 141 -14.16 10.05 -5.54
CA PHE A 141 -14.81 8.72 -5.52
C PHE A 141 -15.56 8.45 -4.21
N SER A 142 -15.23 9.18 -3.15
CA SER A 142 -15.83 8.99 -1.82
C SER A 142 -16.53 10.27 -1.35
N PRO A 143 -17.57 10.76 -2.06
CA PRO A 143 -18.30 11.95 -1.68
C PRO A 143 -19.17 11.65 -0.46
N GLY A 144 -18.75 12.14 0.71
CA GLY A 144 -19.52 12.07 1.95
C GLY A 144 -19.23 10.84 2.81
N SER A 145 -19.63 10.92 4.07
CA SER A 145 -19.37 9.99 5.16
C SER A 145 -20.05 8.61 5.08
N SER A 146 -20.74 8.29 4.00
CA SER A 146 -21.49 7.03 3.86
C SER A 146 -20.60 5.80 3.55
N PHE A 147 -19.33 5.99 3.22
CA PHE A 147 -18.34 4.91 3.05
C PHE A 147 -17.52 4.61 4.32
N ALA A 148 -17.95 5.09 5.48
CA ALA A 148 -17.43 4.65 6.77
C ALA A 148 -17.88 3.21 7.09
N CYS A 149 -17.72 2.29 6.13
CA CYS A 149 -17.76 0.89 6.39
C CYS A 149 -16.51 0.54 7.20
N ASP A 150 -16.71 0.33 8.49
CA ASP A 150 -15.67 -0.14 9.40
C ASP A 150 -15.21 -1.53 8.92
N CYS A 151 -14.16 -1.54 8.08
CA CYS A 151 -13.59 -2.78 7.53
C CYS A 151 -13.21 -3.75 8.64
N ALA A 152 -12.84 -3.24 9.82
CA ALA A 152 -12.51 -4.04 10.99
C ALA A 152 -13.71 -4.86 11.51
N ARG A 153 -14.94 -4.33 11.36
CA ARG A 153 -16.17 -5.03 11.78
C ARG A 153 -16.73 -5.99 10.74
N MET A 154 -16.52 -5.69 9.45
CA MET A 154 -17.14 -6.46 8.38
C MET A 154 -16.31 -7.67 7.91
N GLY A 155 -15.04 -7.71 8.27
CA GLY A 155 -14.09 -8.74 7.84
C GLY A 155 -13.76 -8.69 6.34
N VAL A 156 -12.83 -9.53 5.94
CA VAL A 156 -12.41 -9.69 4.54
C VAL A 156 -11.99 -11.13 4.28
N LEU A 157 -12.35 -11.67 3.13
CA LEU A 157 -11.84 -12.97 2.68
C LEU A 157 -10.36 -12.81 2.31
N GLY A 158 -9.45 -13.58 2.94
CA GLY A 158 -8.01 -13.41 2.84
C GLY A 158 -7.43 -13.24 1.43
N PRO A 159 -7.84 -14.02 0.40
CA PRO A 159 -7.36 -13.82 -0.96
C PRO A 159 -7.71 -12.48 -1.59
N VAL A 160 -8.81 -11.82 -1.20
CA VAL A 160 -9.25 -10.57 -1.82
C VAL A 160 -8.21 -9.45 -1.71
N PRO A 161 -7.72 -9.09 -0.51
CA PRO A 161 -6.65 -8.09 -0.41
C PRO A 161 -5.35 -8.57 -1.09
N GLY A 162 -5.07 -9.87 -1.09
CA GLY A 162 -3.93 -10.43 -1.80
C GLY A 162 -3.97 -10.12 -3.31
N VAL A 163 -5.10 -10.39 -3.96
CA VAL A 163 -5.30 -10.08 -5.39
C VAL A 163 -5.16 -8.59 -5.67
N ILE A 164 -5.82 -7.75 -4.86
CA ILE A 164 -5.74 -6.29 -5.05
C ILE A 164 -4.31 -5.78 -4.86
N GLY A 165 -3.58 -6.26 -3.84
CA GLY A 165 -2.18 -5.88 -3.63
C GLY A 165 -1.26 -6.28 -4.79
N VAL A 166 -1.48 -7.45 -5.38
CA VAL A 166 -0.75 -7.88 -6.59
C VAL A 166 -1.07 -6.97 -7.79
N LEU A 167 -2.34 -6.61 -7.97
CA LEU A 167 -2.74 -5.66 -9.01
C LEU A 167 -2.15 -4.27 -8.78
N GLN A 168 -2.08 -3.78 -7.54
CA GLN A 168 -1.39 -2.53 -7.22
C GLN A 168 0.10 -2.59 -7.61
N ALA A 169 0.79 -3.69 -7.31
CA ALA A 169 2.19 -3.87 -7.71
C ALA A 169 2.34 -3.86 -9.24
N MET A 170 1.44 -4.54 -9.96
CA MET A 170 1.43 -4.54 -11.43
C MET A 170 1.25 -3.11 -11.99
N GLU A 171 0.32 -2.33 -11.45
CA GLU A 171 0.13 -0.93 -11.86
C GLU A 171 1.36 -0.07 -11.56
N ALA A 172 2.00 -0.26 -10.40
CA ALA A 172 3.23 0.46 -10.07
C ALA A 172 4.36 0.14 -11.06
N ILE A 173 4.52 -1.13 -11.44
CA ILE A 173 5.52 -1.56 -12.43
C ILE A 173 5.22 -0.94 -13.80
N LYS A 174 3.96 -0.91 -14.22
CA LYS A 174 3.53 -0.25 -15.47
C LYS A 174 3.85 1.24 -15.44
N TYR A 175 3.49 1.92 -14.36
CA TYR A 175 3.74 3.34 -14.18
C TYR A 175 5.25 3.65 -14.23
N LEU A 176 6.06 2.91 -13.50
CA LEU A 176 7.52 3.12 -13.41
C LEU A 176 8.24 2.79 -14.73
N SER A 177 7.77 1.81 -15.48
CA SER A 177 8.37 1.38 -16.75
C SER A 177 7.82 2.11 -17.97
N GLY A 178 6.73 2.86 -17.83
CA GLY A 178 6.02 3.46 -18.95
C GLY A 178 5.33 2.43 -19.87
N ALA A 179 5.15 1.19 -19.41
CA ALA A 179 4.59 0.10 -20.18
C ALA A 179 3.06 -0.01 -19.99
N GLY A 180 2.30 0.19 -21.05
CA GLY A 180 0.84 0.07 -21.03
C GLY A 180 0.13 1.34 -20.53
N GLN A 181 -1.13 1.18 -20.12
CA GLN A 181 -1.96 2.26 -19.56
C GLN A 181 -2.39 1.89 -18.14
N GLU A 182 -2.39 2.86 -17.25
CA GLU A 182 -2.79 2.69 -15.86
C GLU A 182 -4.31 2.54 -15.75
N ILE A 183 -4.77 1.70 -14.80
CA ILE A 183 -6.19 1.56 -14.48
C ILE A 183 -6.68 2.81 -13.73
N GLY A 184 -7.82 3.34 -14.17
CA GLY A 184 -8.44 4.52 -13.56
C GLY A 184 -8.07 5.85 -14.22
N ARG A 185 -7.14 5.83 -15.16
CA ARG A 185 -6.86 6.99 -16.00
C ARG A 185 -8.01 7.15 -17.02
N ALA A 186 -8.75 8.21 -16.89
CA ALA A 186 -9.84 8.55 -17.80
C ALA A 186 -9.30 9.16 -19.10
#